data_6a0afd39472cb8dc1ad811bd602d16ec
#
_entry.id   6a0afd39472cb8dc1ad811bd602d16ec
#
_cell.length_a   1.000
_cell.length_b   1.000
_cell.length_c   1.000
_cell.angle_alpha   90.00
_cell.angle_beta   90.00
_cell.angle_gamma   90.00
#
_symmetry.space_group_name_H-M   'P 1'
#
loop_
_entity.id
_entity.type
_entity.pdbx_description
1 polymer ?
#
loop_
_entity_poly.entity_id
_entity_poly.type
_entity_poly.pdbx_seq_one_letter_code
_entity_poly.pdbx_strand_id
1 'polypeptide(L)'
;MYPHTKYPKSSPRASVRIHILSNDVGSVLAIAREEKLPSDAKEVIKDPMVLEFLGLKRESSFYELDLEKAIITHLQEFLLEIGNGFSFVARQKRIHIDGDEFSVDLVFYNRLLQCFVLFEIKTSKLTHQDIGQLQMYVNYYDRFEKQEFENPSIGILLCADKNDAVVKITLPENNKTIVASKYQLYLPSEKQLIEEMKKEIDKLQKDEK
;
A
#
# COMPACT_ATOMS: atom_id res chain seq x y z
N MET A 1 10.85 22.26 27.90
CA MET A 1 9.40 22.32 27.69
C MET A 1 9.18 22.74 26.23
N TYR A 2 9.00 21.79 25.31
CA TYR A 2 8.78 22.05 23.88
C TYR A 2 7.28 22.25 23.63
N PRO A 3 6.86 23.26 22.87
CA PRO A 3 5.46 23.48 22.58
C PRO A 3 4.94 22.37 21.64
N HIS A 4 3.80 21.76 22.00
CA HIS A 4 3.05 20.86 21.15
C HIS A 4 2.58 21.58 19.89
N THR A 5 3.28 21.43 18.79
CA THR A 5 2.79 21.81 17.48
C THR A 5 1.63 20.89 17.12
N LYS A 6 0.41 21.41 17.15
CA LYS A 6 -0.78 20.74 16.62
C LYS A 6 -0.57 20.56 15.11
N TYR A 7 -0.42 19.33 14.66
CA TYR A 7 -0.47 19.00 13.23
C TYR A 7 -1.81 19.45 12.65
N PRO A 8 -1.84 20.01 11.43
CA PRO A 8 -3.10 20.37 10.79
C PRO A 8 -3.95 19.11 10.63
N LYS A 9 -5.21 19.17 11.07
CA LYS A 9 -6.21 18.13 10.83
C LYS A 9 -6.29 17.88 9.32
N SER A 10 -6.27 16.60 8.92
CA SER A 10 -6.45 16.18 7.53
C SER A 10 -7.63 16.94 6.90
N SER A 11 -7.43 17.44 5.68
CA SER A 11 -8.50 18.20 5.01
C SER A 11 -9.74 17.31 4.83
N PRO A 12 -10.97 17.85 4.92
CA PRO A 12 -12.20 17.07 4.68
C PRO A 12 -12.21 16.31 3.34
N ARG A 13 -11.49 16.82 2.34
CA ARG A 13 -11.33 16.17 1.04
C ARG A 13 -10.51 14.87 1.10
N ALA A 14 -9.51 14.79 1.97
CA ALA A 14 -8.71 13.57 2.11
C ALA A 14 -9.52 12.43 2.75
N SER A 15 -10.33 12.74 3.77
CA SER A 15 -11.18 11.74 4.44
C SER A 15 -12.28 11.19 3.53
N VAL A 16 -12.88 12.03 2.68
CA VAL A 16 -13.87 11.60 1.68
C VAL A 16 -13.25 10.71 0.61
N ARG A 17 -12.01 11.02 0.15
CA ARG A 17 -11.26 10.16 -0.80
C ARG A 17 -11.00 8.77 -0.23
N ILE A 18 -10.56 8.68 1.02
CA ILE A 18 -10.30 7.40 1.71
C ILE A 18 -11.59 6.55 1.76
N HIS A 19 -12.74 7.18 1.99
CA HIS A 19 -14.04 6.53 2.09
C HIS A 19 -14.48 5.83 0.80
N ILE A 20 -14.20 6.44 -0.35
CA ILE A 20 -14.67 5.95 -1.65
C ILE A 20 -13.79 4.80 -2.20
N LEU A 21 -12.51 4.75 -1.79
CA LEU A 21 -11.52 3.82 -2.34
C LEU A 21 -11.20 2.62 -1.43
N SER A 22 -11.77 2.56 -0.23
CA SER A 22 -11.53 1.48 0.72
C SER A 22 -12.70 0.49 0.77
N ASN A 23 -12.40 -0.79 0.71
CA ASN A 23 -13.39 -1.87 0.92
C ASN A 23 -13.85 -1.99 2.39
N ASP A 24 -13.16 -1.37 3.34
CA ASP A 24 -13.53 -1.31 4.76
C ASP A 24 -13.59 0.12 5.27
N VAL A 25 -14.71 0.75 5.00
CA VAL A 25 -15.00 2.13 5.36
C VAL A 25 -15.01 2.37 6.87
N GLY A 26 -15.44 1.40 7.66
CA GLY A 26 -15.55 1.51 9.11
C GLY A 26 -14.18 1.59 9.79
N SER A 27 -13.28 0.67 9.46
CA SER A 27 -11.92 0.65 9.99
C SER A 27 -11.10 1.86 9.56
N VAL A 28 -11.24 2.30 8.32
CA VAL A 28 -10.54 3.50 7.82
C VAL A 28 -11.00 4.77 8.53
N LEU A 29 -12.29 4.90 8.85
CA LEU A 29 -12.79 6.03 9.62
C LEU A 29 -12.28 6.03 11.07
N ALA A 30 -12.22 4.87 11.71
CA ALA A 30 -11.71 4.73 13.07
C ALA A 30 -10.21 5.10 13.13
N ILE A 31 -9.42 4.67 12.15
CA ILE A 31 -8.01 5.05 12.02
C ILE A 31 -7.86 6.56 11.74
N ALA A 32 -8.67 7.11 10.85
CA ALA A 32 -8.64 8.54 10.51
C ALA A 32 -9.03 9.44 11.70
N ARG A 33 -9.81 8.92 12.64
CA ARG A 33 -10.19 9.59 13.90
C ARG A 33 -9.20 9.35 15.04
N GLU A 34 -8.12 8.59 14.81
CA GLU A 34 -7.16 8.17 15.84
C GLU A 34 -7.81 7.33 16.97
N GLU A 35 -8.97 6.73 16.71
CA GLU A 35 -9.72 5.92 17.68
C GLU A 35 -9.20 4.49 17.78
N LYS A 36 -8.46 4.00 16.75
CA LYS A 36 -7.91 2.65 16.67
C LYS A 36 -6.57 2.66 15.95
N LEU A 37 -5.59 1.95 16.50
CA LEU A 37 -4.34 1.66 15.78
C LEU A 37 -4.60 0.54 14.77
N PRO A 38 -4.00 0.61 13.56
CA PRO A 38 -4.10 -0.48 12.59
C PRO A 38 -3.58 -1.78 13.19
N SER A 39 -4.31 -2.86 12.98
CA SER A 39 -3.93 -4.20 13.47
C SER A 39 -3.54 -5.17 12.35
N ASP A 40 -3.82 -4.80 11.11
CA ASP A 40 -3.58 -5.63 9.92
C ASP A 40 -2.96 -4.77 8.81
N ALA A 41 -2.14 -5.39 7.96
CA ALA A 41 -1.55 -4.76 6.79
C ALA A 41 -2.60 -4.15 5.85
N LYS A 42 -3.76 -4.77 5.73
CA LYS A 42 -4.88 -4.29 4.91
C LYS A 42 -5.50 -2.99 5.42
N GLU A 43 -5.43 -2.73 6.73
CA GLU A 43 -5.94 -1.49 7.32
C GLU A 43 -5.00 -0.30 7.07
N VAL A 44 -3.74 -0.56 6.71
CA VAL A 44 -2.70 0.47 6.54
C VAL A 44 -2.67 1.00 5.12
N ILE A 45 -3.03 0.18 4.14
CA ILE A 45 -2.84 0.47 2.73
C ILE A 45 -4.17 0.64 2.02
N LYS A 46 -4.27 1.71 1.26
CA LYS A 46 -5.38 1.96 0.35
C LYS A 46 -5.33 1.00 -0.84
N ASP A 47 -6.48 0.47 -1.24
CA ASP A 47 -6.62 -0.32 -2.47
C ASP A 47 -7.89 0.15 -3.23
N PRO A 48 -7.75 0.81 -4.36
CA PRO A 48 -6.50 1.17 -5.05
C PRO A 48 -5.78 2.37 -4.42
N MET A 49 -4.44 2.43 -4.62
CA MET A 49 -3.61 3.58 -4.28
C MET A 49 -3.58 4.59 -5.43
N VAL A 50 -3.84 5.87 -5.15
CA VAL A 50 -3.91 6.91 -6.17
C VAL A 50 -2.61 7.70 -6.23
N LEU A 51 -1.90 7.60 -7.35
CA LEU A 51 -0.59 8.20 -7.59
C LEU A 51 -0.66 9.40 -8.56
N GLU A 52 -1.76 10.16 -8.54
CA GLU A 52 -1.98 11.31 -9.44
C GLU A 52 -0.89 12.37 -9.34
N PHE A 53 -0.33 12.57 -8.15
CA PHE A 53 0.73 13.54 -7.90
C PHE A 53 2.03 13.28 -8.67
N LEU A 54 2.23 12.06 -9.21
CA LEU A 54 3.41 11.75 -10.02
C LEU A 54 3.42 12.48 -11.38
N GLY A 55 2.29 13.03 -11.83
CA GLY A 55 2.17 13.77 -13.08
C GLY A 55 2.47 12.94 -14.34
N LEU A 56 2.42 11.62 -14.23
CA LEU A 56 2.71 10.71 -15.33
C LEU A 56 1.60 10.75 -16.38
N LYS A 57 1.95 10.75 -17.68
CA LYS A 57 0.98 10.83 -18.78
C LYS A 57 0.20 9.52 -18.93
N ARG A 58 -1.10 9.64 -19.22
CA ARG A 58 -2.06 8.51 -19.29
C ARG A 58 -1.69 7.42 -20.32
N GLU A 59 -0.98 7.79 -21.38
CA GLU A 59 -0.73 6.92 -22.56
C GLU A 59 0.69 6.37 -22.64
N SER A 60 1.57 6.67 -21.67
CA SER A 60 2.94 6.17 -21.70
C SER A 60 3.04 4.81 -21.02
N SER A 61 3.67 3.86 -21.72
CA SER A 61 4.16 2.65 -21.07
C SER A 61 5.32 3.02 -20.16
N PHE A 62 5.14 2.85 -18.85
CA PHE A 62 6.20 3.09 -17.88
C PHE A 62 6.93 1.78 -17.60
N TYR A 63 8.25 1.88 -17.46
CA TYR A 63 9.05 0.83 -16.84
C TYR A 63 8.94 0.94 -15.32
N GLU A 64 9.10 -0.16 -14.60
CA GLU A 64 9.07 -0.20 -13.14
C GLU A 64 10.04 0.80 -12.52
N LEU A 65 11.25 0.92 -13.08
CA LEU A 65 12.24 1.90 -12.68
C LEU A 65 11.80 3.37 -12.82
N ASP A 66 10.98 3.68 -13.82
CA ASP A 66 10.50 5.05 -14.03
C ASP A 66 9.43 5.41 -13.00
N LEU A 67 8.55 4.47 -12.66
CA LEU A 67 7.56 4.64 -11.60
C LEU A 67 8.24 4.75 -10.24
N GLU A 68 9.22 3.91 -9.94
CA GLU A 68 10.01 4.00 -8.72
C GLU A 68 10.74 5.35 -8.59
N LYS A 69 11.40 5.82 -9.66
CA LYS A 69 12.05 7.13 -9.68
C LYS A 69 11.06 8.27 -9.46
N ALA A 70 9.88 8.20 -10.08
CA ALA A 70 8.84 9.19 -9.88
C ALA A 70 8.34 9.21 -8.44
N ILE A 71 8.12 8.05 -7.81
CA ILE A 71 7.76 7.95 -6.39
C ILE A 71 8.84 8.57 -5.51
N ILE A 72 10.12 8.30 -5.76
CA ILE A 72 11.23 8.87 -4.99
C ILE A 72 11.32 10.39 -5.18
N THR A 73 11.10 10.88 -6.40
CA THR A 73 11.11 12.33 -6.69
C THR A 73 9.99 13.05 -5.91
N HIS A 74 8.84 12.41 -5.78
CA HIS A 74 7.66 12.91 -5.07
C HIS A 74 7.42 12.19 -3.75
N LEU A 75 8.49 11.85 -3.03
CA LEU A 75 8.42 11.02 -1.83
C LEU A 75 7.51 11.61 -0.75
N GLN A 76 7.47 12.94 -0.62
CA GLN A 76 6.61 13.60 0.36
C GLN A 76 5.12 13.35 0.07
N GLU A 77 4.71 13.52 -1.18
CA GLU A 77 3.35 13.27 -1.64
C GLU A 77 2.99 11.78 -1.52
N PHE A 78 3.94 10.90 -1.85
CA PHE A 78 3.76 9.46 -1.68
C PHE A 78 3.55 9.08 -0.21
N LEU A 79 4.36 9.65 0.71
CA LEU A 79 4.18 9.43 2.15
C LEU A 79 2.81 9.91 2.66
N LEU A 80 2.29 11.01 2.12
CA LEU A 80 0.94 11.49 2.43
C LEU A 80 -0.14 10.55 1.87
N GLU A 81 0.10 9.93 0.72
CA GLU A 81 -0.84 8.99 0.11
C GLU A 81 -0.87 7.65 0.84
N ILE A 82 0.27 7.07 1.23
CA ILE A 82 0.30 5.79 1.95
C ILE A 82 -0.22 5.89 3.38
N GLY A 83 -0.27 7.09 3.98
CA GLY A 83 -0.89 7.33 5.28
C GLY A 83 0.06 7.69 6.40
N ASN A 84 -0.43 7.58 7.64
CA ASN A 84 0.28 8.05 8.82
C ASN A 84 1.34 7.06 9.33
N GLY A 85 2.39 7.62 9.92
CA GLY A 85 3.40 6.86 10.65
C GLY A 85 4.52 6.26 9.79
N PHE A 86 4.51 6.45 8.48
CA PHE A 86 5.56 5.97 7.60
C PHE A 86 6.79 6.85 7.63
N SER A 87 7.95 6.21 7.59
CA SER A 87 9.27 6.82 7.41
C SER A 87 10.01 6.07 6.33
N PHE A 88 10.61 6.81 5.40
CA PHE A 88 11.42 6.20 4.34
C PHE A 88 12.74 5.69 4.89
N VAL A 89 13.11 4.46 4.54
CA VAL A 89 14.34 3.80 4.99
C VAL A 89 15.33 3.66 3.82
N ALA A 90 14.90 3.02 2.72
CA ALA A 90 15.79 2.77 1.59
C ALA A 90 14.99 2.58 0.29
N ARG A 91 15.70 2.77 -0.83
CA ARG A 91 15.28 2.29 -2.14
C ARG A 91 16.30 1.30 -2.68
N GLN A 92 15.87 0.35 -3.54
CA GLN A 92 16.72 -0.66 -4.16
C GLN A 92 17.66 -1.31 -3.13
N LYS A 93 17.07 -1.69 -1.98
CA LYS A 93 17.81 -2.28 -0.88
C LYS A 93 18.26 -3.68 -1.27
N ARG A 94 19.57 -3.84 -1.46
CA ARG A 94 20.16 -5.13 -1.78
C ARG A 94 20.15 -6.05 -0.56
N ILE A 95 19.77 -7.29 -0.80
CA ILE A 95 19.87 -8.41 0.14
C ILE A 95 20.62 -9.55 -0.52
N HIS A 96 21.43 -10.24 0.26
CA HIS A 96 22.24 -11.36 -0.23
C HIS A 96 21.79 -12.63 0.47
N ILE A 97 21.45 -13.64 -0.30
CA ILE A 97 21.03 -14.95 0.21
C ILE A 97 21.84 -16.02 -0.55
N ASP A 98 22.73 -16.72 0.16
CA ASP A 98 23.51 -17.85 -0.35
C ASP A 98 24.22 -17.57 -1.69
N GLY A 99 24.76 -16.36 -1.85
CA GLY A 99 25.49 -15.93 -3.05
C GLY A 99 24.64 -15.24 -4.12
N ASP A 100 23.32 -15.31 -4.03
CA ASP A 100 22.42 -14.58 -4.90
C ASP A 100 22.12 -13.16 -4.36
N GLU A 101 22.02 -12.21 -5.27
CA GLU A 101 21.68 -10.82 -4.97
C GLU A 101 20.25 -10.52 -5.40
N PHE A 102 19.46 -9.99 -4.46
CA PHE A 102 18.11 -9.51 -4.69
C PHE A 102 18.00 -8.05 -4.29
N SER A 103 16.94 -7.36 -4.76
CA SER A 103 16.73 -5.96 -4.45
C SER A 103 15.27 -5.71 -4.12
N VAL A 104 15.02 -5.07 -2.97
CA VAL A 104 13.69 -4.58 -2.58
C VAL A 104 13.53 -3.16 -3.12
N ASP A 105 12.45 -2.87 -3.85
CA ASP A 105 12.27 -1.58 -4.51
C ASP A 105 12.24 -0.43 -3.52
N LEU A 106 11.34 -0.46 -2.53
CA LEU A 106 11.23 0.56 -1.49
C LEU A 106 11.06 -0.09 -0.12
N VAL A 107 11.76 0.48 0.86
CA VAL A 107 11.66 0.08 2.26
C VAL A 107 11.21 1.27 3.08
N PHE A 108 10.16 1.07 3.85
CA PHE A 108 9.67 2.01 4.85
C PHE A 108 9.64 1.36 6.22
N TYR A 109 9.56 2.19 7.24
CA TYR A 109 9.23 1.78 8.60
C TYR A 109 7.95 2.47 9.04
N ASN A 110 6.99 1.72 9.57
CA ASN A 110 5.78 2.31 10.14
C ASN A 110 5.87 2.32 11.66
N ARG A 111 5.99 3.52 12.25
CA ARG A 111 6.17 3.70 13.70
C ARG A 111 4.93 3.35 14.52
N LEU A 112 3.73 3.39 13.92
CA LEU A 112 2.47 3.04 14.62
C LEU A 112 2.32 1.53 14.71
N LEU A 113 2.69 0.82 13.65
CA LEU A 113 2.71 -0.63 13.59
C LEU A 113 3.99 -1.23 14.16
N GLN A 114 5.04 -0.43 14.35
CA GLN A 114 6.37 -0.87 14.79
C GLN A 114 6.90 -2.02 13.90
N CYS A 115 6.87 -1.84 12.59
CA CYS A 115 7.34 -2.84 11.64
C CYS A 115 7.92 -2.23 10.37
N PHE A 116 8.75 -3.00 9.67
CA PHE A 116 9.15 -2.68 8.31
C PHE A 116 8.01 -2.90 7.33
N VAL A 117 7.94 -2.05 6.30
CA VAL A 117 6.98 -2.16 5.21
C VAL A 117 7.74 -2.12 3.90
N LEU A 118 7.71 -3.24 3.18
CA LEU A 118 8.46 -3.49 1.96
C LEU A 118 7.53 -3.33 0.76
N PHE A 119 7.91 -2.49 -0.18
CA PHE A 119 7.17 -2.31 -1.42
C PHE A 119 7.91 -2.97 -2.58
N GLU A 120 7.17 -3.71 -3.36
CA GLU A 120 7.55 -4.22 -4.67
C GLU A 120 6.62 -3.61 -5.70
N ILE A 121 7.17 -3.04 -6.78
CA ILE A 121 6.43 -2.29 -7.79
C ILE A 121 6.39 -3.10 -9.07
N LYS A 122 5.19 -3.29 -9.64
CA LYS A 122 4.99 -3.98 -10.91
C LYS A 122 4.12 -3.15 -11.84
N THR A 123 4.65 -2.79 -12.99
CA THR A 123 3.91 -2.06 -14.05
C THR A 123 3.11 -3.00 -14.94
N SER A 124 3.26 -4.30 -14.75
CA SER A 124 2.56 -5.36 -15.45
C SER A 124 1.46 -6.01 -14.58
N LYS A 125 0.84 -7.05 -15.12
CA LYS A 125 -0.10 -7.89 -14.39
C LYS A 125 0.63 -8.74 -13.35
N LEU A 126 0.08 -8.75 -12.15
CA LEU A 126 0.59 -9.51 -11.00
C LEU A 126 0.62 -11.02 -11.28
N THR A 127 1.73 -11.65 -10.91
CA THR A 127 1.94 -13.09 -10.99
C THR A 127 2.17 -13.73 -9.61
N HIS A 128 2.09 -15.04 -9.54
CA HIS A 128 2.42 -15.79 -8.31
C HIS A 128 3.92 -15.68 -7.93
N GLN A 129 4.79 -15.46 -8.92
CA GLN A 129 6.23 -15.28 -8.70
C GLN A 129 6.50 -13.98 -7.94
N ASP A 130 5.81 -12.89 -8.29
CA ASP A 130 5.94 -11.59 -7.60
C ASP A 130 5.54 -11.70 -6.13
N ILE A 131 4.47 -12.46 -5.84
CA ILE A 131 4.03 -12.74 -4.47
C ILE A 131 5.10 -13.55 -3.72
N GLY A 132 5.66 -14.58 -4.36
CA GLY A 132 6.72 -15.42 -3.78
C GLY A 132 7.99 -14.65 -3.48
N GLN A 133 8.40 -13.74 -4.38
CA GLN A 133 9.55 -12.86 -4.20
C GLN A 133 9.34 -11.93 -3.00
N LEU A 134 8.18 -11.26 -2.93
CA LEU A 134 7.87 -10.38 -1.81
C LEU A 134 7.78 -11.14 -0.48
N GLN A 135 7.24 -12.36 -0.46
CA GLN A 135 7.22 -13.22 0.72
C GLN A 135 8.65 -13.57 1.19
N MET A 136 9.56 -13.83 0.27
CA MET A 136 10.98 -14.07 0.58
C MET A 136 11.60 -12.82 1.24
N TYR A 137 11.31 -11.62 0.75
CA TYR A 137 11.79 -10.37 1.34
C TYR A 137 11.25 -10.14 2.75
N VAL A 138 9.95 -10.35 2.96
CA VAL A 138 9.33 -10.24 4.29
C VAL A 138 9.98 -11.24 5.25
N ASN A 139 10.17 -12.49 4.83
CA ASN A 139 10.84 -13.50 5.64
C ASN A 139 12.29 -13.15 5.97
N TYR A 140 13.02 -12.52 5.03
CA TYR A 140 14.38 -12.04 5.26
C TYR A 140 14.42 -10.96 6.32
N TYR A 141 13.54 -9.96 6.21
CA TYR A 141 13.45 -8.88 7.18
C TYR A 141 13.07 -9.39 8.57
N ASP A 142 12.13 -10.30 8.65
CA ASP A 142 11.68 -10.88 9.92
C ASP A 142 12.77 -11.71 10.62
N ARG A 143 13.71 -12.29 9.87
CA ARG A 143 14.78 -13.13 10.43
C ARG A 143 16.07 -12.39 10.70
N PHE A 144 16.38 -11.33 9.94
CA PHE A 144 17.72 -10.74 9.96
C PHE A 144 17.75 -9.23 10.21
N GLU A 145 16.66 -8.49 9.91
CA GLU A 145 16.66 -7.03 9.99
C GLU A 145 15.86 -6.49 11.18
N LYS A 146 14.69 -7.07 11.48
CA LYS A 146 13.85 -6.59 12.58
C LYS A 146 14.40 -6.93 13.96
N GLN A 147 14.06 -6.10 14.95
CA GLN A 147 14.35 -6.36 16.35
C GLN A 147 13.25 -7.22 16.99
N GLU A 148 13.56 -7.83 18.17
CA GLU A 148 12.62 -8.72 18.88
C GLU A 148 11.31 -8.04 19.28
N PHE A 149 11.37 -6.74 19.61
CA PHE A 149 10.19 -5.95 20.01
C PHE A 149 9.33 -5.50 18.84
N GLU A 150 9.78 -5.64 17.61
CA GLU A 150 9.06 -5.21 16.41
C GLU A 150 8.08 -6.28 15.95
N ASN A 151 6.97 -5.82 15.39
CA ASN A 151 5.97 -6.68 14.78
C ASN A 151 6.49 -7.27 13.45
N PRO A 152 5.86 -8.34 12.95
CA PRO A 152 6.20 -8.91 11.64
C PRO A 152 6.16 -7.87 10.54
N SER A 153 7.14 -7.93 9.64
CA SER A 153 7.25 -7.05 8.49
C SER A 153 6.07 -7.22 7.53
N ILE A 154 5.68 -6.16 6.86
CA ILE A 154 4.58 -6.14 5.90
C ILE A 154 5.15 -6.00 4.50
N GLY A 155 4.69 -6.83 3.57
CA GLY A 155 4.97 -6.72 2.15
C GLY A 155 3.79 -6.14 1.37
N ILE A 156 4.04 -5.16 0.53
CA ILE A 156 3.04 -4.52 -0.31
C ILE A 156 3.47 -4.65 -1.76
N LEU A 157 2.65 -5.36 -2.52
CA LEU A 157 2.81 -5.47 -3.96
C LEU A 157 1.96 -4.42 -4.64
N LEU A 158 2.60 -3.38 -5.18
CA LEU A 158 1.95 -2.28 -5.88
C LEU A 158 1.95 -2.58 -7.38
N CYS A 159 0.79 -2.92 -7.96
CA CYS A 159 0.70 -3.38 -9.34
C CYS A 159 -0.29 -2.58 -10.20
N ALA A 160 -0.03 -2.52 -11.51
CA ALA A 160 -0.93 -1.87 -12.46
C ALA A 160 -2.22 -2.66 -12.67
N ASP A 161 -2.13 -4.00 -12.66
CA ASP A 161 -3.26 -4.89 -12.82
C ASP A 161 -3.21 -6.02 -11.78
N LYS A 162 -4.19 -6.03 -10.88
CA LYS A 162 -4.31 -6.99 -9.79
C LYS A 162 -5.16 -8.18 -10.22
N ASN A 163 -4.68 -9.37 -9.98
CA ASN A 163 -5.44 -10.60 -10.16
C ASN A 163 -5.82 -11.18 -8.78
N ASP A 164 -7.00 -10.84 -8.30
CA ASP A 164 -7.46 -11.26 -6.98
C ASP A 164 -7.54 -12.79 -6.81
N ALA A 165 -7.83 -13.53 -7.88
CA ALA A 165 -7.84 -14.99 -7.84
C ALA A 165 -6.41 -15.55 -7.62
N VAL A 166 -5.40 -15.00 -8.30
CA VAL A 166 -4.01 -15.40 -8.09
C VAL A 166 -3.56 -15.05 -6.68
N VAL A 167 -3.86 -13.85 -6.20
CA VAL A 167 -3.54 -13.43 -4.82
C VAL A 167 -4.15 -14.39 -3.80
N LYS A 168 -5.44 -14.67 -3.93
CA LYS A 168 -6.19 -15.53 -3.00
C LYS A 168 -5.67 -16.97 -2.96
N ILE A 169 -5.28 -17.53 -4.11
CA ILE A 169 -4.79 -18.91 -4.18
C ILE A 169 -3.32 -19.02 -3.77
N THR A 170 -2.51 -17.98 -4.03
CA THR A 170 -1.07 -18.01 -3.72
C THR A 170 -0.79 -17.73 -2.25
N LEU A 171 -1.54 -16.83 -1.62
CA LEU A 171 -1.37 -16.51 -0.20
C LEU A 171 -2.13 -17.49 0.68
N PRO A 172 -1.58 -17.87 1.85
CA PRO A 172 -2.30 -18.66 2.84
C PRO A 172 -3.57 -17.95 3.33
N GLU A 173 -4.59 -18.70 3.73
CA GLU A 173 -5.86 -18.14 4.25
C GLU A 173 -5.66 -17.23 5.47
N ASN A 174 -4.66 -17.54 6.31
CA ASN A 174 -4.30 -16.77 7.49
C ASN A 174 -3.27 -15.66 7.20
N ASN A 175 -3.02 -15.31 5.94
CA ASN A 175 -2.06 -14.27 5.58
C ASN A 175 -2.46 -12.92 6.14
N LYS A 176 -1.52 -12.29 6.87
CA LYS A 176 -1.65 -10.95 7.46
C LYS A 176 -0.55 -10.00 7.06
N THR A 177 0.47 -10.48 6.35
CA THR A 177 1.71 -9.76 6.10
C THR A 177 1.89 -9.32 4.65
N ILE A 178 1.23 -9.95 3.68
CA ILE A 178 1.32 -9.58 2.27
C ILE A 178 0.02 -8.99 1.78
N VAL A 179 0.10 -7.82 1.17
CA VAL A 179 -1.03 -7.14 0.54
C VAL A 179 -0.68 -6.82 -0.91
N ALA A 180 -1.56 -7.16 -1.83
CA ALA A 180 -1.49 -6.67 -3.20
C ALA A 180 -2.46 -5.49 -3.35
N SER A 181 -1.94 -4.33 -3.76
CA SER A 181 -2.71 -3.12 -4.02
C SER A 181 -2.57 -2.71 -5.48
N LYS A 182 -3.68 -2.35 -6.10
CA LYS A 182 -3.67 -1.76 -7.43
C LYS A 182 -3.38 -0.27 -7.33
N TYR A 183 -2.44 0.24 -8.14
CA TYR A 183 -2.27 1.68 -8.23
C TYR A 183 -3.07 2.29 -9.39
N GLN A 184 -3.44 3.55 -9.22
CA GLN A 184 -4.08 4.37 -10.24
C GLN A 184 -3.29 5.67 -10.38
N LEU A 185 -2.88 5.99 -11.61
CA LEU A 185 -2.12 7.22 -11.89
C LEU A 185 -3.00 8.47 -11.92
N TYR A 186 -4.32 8.30 -12.00
CA TYR A 186 -5.28 9.38 -12.13
C TYR A 186 -6.50 9.13 -11.26
N LEU A 187 -7.06 10.20 -10.75
CA LEU A 187 -8.37 10.12 -10.10
C LEU A 187 -9.41 9.69 -11.11
N PRO A 188 -10.30 8.77 -10.73
CA PRO A 188 -11.48 8.49 -11.53
C PRO A 188 -12.28 9.78 -11.77
N SER A 189 -12.82 9.93 -12.98
CA SER A 189 -13.76 11.01 -13.23
C SER A 189 -15.02 10.88 -12.37
N GLU A 190 -15.74 11.97 -12.15
CA GLU A 190 -16.99 11.97 -11.38
C GLU A 190 -17.98 10.89 -11.87
N LYS A 191 -18.09 10.70 -13.21
CA LYS A 191 -18.92 9.63 -13.80
C LYS A 191 -18.47 8.23 -13.38
N GLN A 192 -17.17 7.97 -13.43
CA GLN A 192 -16.61 6.67 -13.03
C GLN A 192 -16.83 6.40 -11.54
N LEU A 193 -16.66 7.42 -10.68
CA LEU A 193 -16.94 7.32 -9.25
C LEU A 193 -18.41 6.99 -8.99
N ILE A 194 -19.34 7.65 -9.69
CA ILE A 194 -20.77 7.37 -9.57
C ILE A 194 -21.10 5.93 -10.02
N GLU A 195 -20.50 5.46 -11.10
CA GLU A 195 -20.69 4.09 -11.59
C GLU A 195 -20.15 3.04 -10.62
N GLU A 196 -18.98 3.27 -10.02
CA GLU A 196 -18.40 2.39 -9.01
C GLU A 196 -19.26 2.36 -7.75
N MET A 197 -19.71 3.52 -7.25
CA MET A 197 -20.62 3.59 -6.11
C MET A 197 -21.91 2.82 -6.37
N LYS A 198 -22.52 2.94 -7.56
CA LYS A 198 -23.73 2.17 -7.90
C LYS A 198 -23.47 0.66 -7.88
N LYS A 199 -22.35 0.20 -8.43
CA LYS A 199 -21.98 -1.23 -8.41
C LYS A 199 -21.80 -1.75 -6.99
N GLU A 200 -21.20 -0.98 -6.09
CA GLU A 200 -21.05 -1.38 -4.69
C GLU A 200 -22.39 -1.42 -3.95
N ILE A 201 -23.26 -0.44 -4.17
CA ILE A 201 -24.62 -0.43 -3.60
C ILE A 201 -25.40 -1.66 -4.10
N ASP A 202 -25.32 -1.98 -5.39
CA ASP A 202 -26.00 -3.14 -5.98
C ASP A 202 -25.47 -4.48 -5.40
N LYS A 203 -24.17 -4.58 -5.09
CA LYS A 203 -23.62 -5.75 -4.41
C LYS A 203 -24.14 -5.90 -2.99
N LEU A 204 -24.09 -4.82 -2.19
CA LEU A 204 -24.60 -4.82 -0.81
C LEU A 204 -26.09 -5.22 -0.74
N GLN A 205 -26.91 -4.77 -1.69
CA GLN A 205 -28.33 -5.13 -1.77
C GLN A 205 -28.57 -6.60 -2.18
N LYS A 206 -27.59 -7.26 -2.83
CA LYS A 206 -27.66 -8.68 -3.19
C LYS A 206 -27.21 -9.59 -2.06
N ASP A 207 -26.28 -9.15 -1.24
CA ASP A 207 -25.74 -9.89 -0.10
C ASP A 207 -26.71 -9.88 1.12
N GLU A 208 -27.71 -8.99 1.12
CA GLU A 208 -28.77 -8.93 2.15
C GLU A 208 -30.02 -9.82 1.80
N LYS A 209 -30.01 -10.54 0.69
CA LYS A 209 -31.09 -11.46 0.31
C LYS A 209 -30.66 -12.93 0.39
#